data_0c7c84646970f6ae86578a8b57147bd3
#
_entry.id   0c7c84646970f6ae86578a8b57147bd3
#
_cell.length_a   1.000
_cell.length_b   1.000
_cell.length_c   1.000
_cell.angle_alpha   90.00
_cell.angle_beta   90.00
_cell.angle_gamma   90.00
#
_symmetry.space_group_name_H-M   'P 1'
#
loop_
_entity.id
_entity.type
_entity.pdbx_description
1 polymer ?
#
loop_
_entity_poly.entity_id
_entity_poly.type
_entity_poly.pdbx_seq_one_letter_code
_entity_poly.pdbx_strand_id
1 'polypeptide(L)'
;YQWVISTPADPEEGDMMVAVYTDCKFEEGYDGRKVYDLYKDFAIYAQSQGDTVGRKMIFPSAGYDGDADFVRLLYTSSIDGMGVNQELYWDKLDGSEASKNLKGFSCSNAREYIGQSMRG
;
A
#
# COMPACT_ATOMS: atom_id res chain seq x y z
N TYR A 1 -14.61 -3.48 -4.93
CA TYR A 1 -13.58 -4.34 -5.55
C TYR A 1 -12.19 -3.78 -5.29
N GLN A 2 -11.18 -4.55 -5.61
CA GLN A 2 -9.81 -4.18 -5.31
C GLN A 2 -8.88 -4.40 -6.51
N TRP A 3 -7.88 -3.55 -6.63
CA TRP A 3 -6.80 -3.71 -7.58
C TRP A 3 -5.52 -4.02 -6.82
N VAL A 4 -4.86 -5.12 -7.18
CA VAL A 4 -3.61 -5.52 -6.54
C VAL A 4 -2.45 -4.77 -7.20
N ILE A 5 -1.68 -4.06 -6.39
CA ILE A 5 -0.47 -3.36 -6.84
C ILE A 5 0.75 -4.28 -6.68
N SER A 6 0.89 -4.88 -5.49
CA SER A 6 1.96 -5.82 -5.21
C SER A 6 1.52 -6.76 -4.09
N THR A 7 2.16 -7.91 -3.99
CA THR A 7 1.88 -8.89 -2.94
C THR A 7 3.08 -9.00 -2.01
N PRO A 8 2.84 -9.26 -0.70
CA PRO A 8 3.94 -9.45 0.23
C PRO A 8 4.56 -10.85 0.07
N ALA A 9 5.70 -11.06 0.72
CA ALA A 9 6.23 -12.41 0.88
C ALA A 9 5.23 -13.28 1.66
N ASP A 10 5.21 -14.58 1.37
CA ASP A 10 4.31 -15.51 2.04
C ASP A 10 4.63 -15.55 3.54
N PRO A 11 3.62 -15.41 4.43
CA PRO A 11 3.84 -15.50 5.86
C PRO A 11 4.06 -16.93 6.30
N GLU A 12 4.86 -17.12 7.36
CA GLU A 12 4.92 -18.38 8.07
C GLU A 12 3.80 -18.44 9.11
N GLU A 13 3.40 -19.66 9.49
CA GLU A 13 2.39 -19.85 10.51
C GLU A 13 2.85 -19.22 11.83
N GLY A 14 1.98 -18.44 12.44
CA GLY A 14 2.28 -17.76 13.69
C GLY A 14 2.89 -16.37 13.54
N ASP A 15 3.27 -15.98 12.33
CA ASP A 15 3.80 -14.63 12.08
C ASP A 15 2.74 -13.58 12.38
N MET A 16 3.19 -12.47 12.93
CA MET A 16 2.33 -11.31 13.13
C MET A 16 2.23 -10.54 11.81
N MET A 17 1.01 -10.14 11.47
CA MET A 17 0.73 -9.40 10.24
C MET A 17 0.29 -7.98 10.59
N VAL A 18 0.68 -7.03 9.75
CA VAL A 18 0.29 -5.63 9.91
C VAL A 18 -0.43 -5.18 8.64
N ALA A 19 -1.58 -4.54 8.80
CA ALA A 19 -2.32 -3.94 7.71
C ALA A 19 -2.63 -2.49 8.04
N VAL A 20 -2.31 -1.58 7.12
CA VAL A 20 -2.58 -0.16 7.29
C VAL A 20 -3.52 0.29 6.18
N TYR A 21 -4.70 0.80 6.58
CA TYR A 21 -5.70 1.34 5.66
C TYR A 21 -5.65 2.87 5.72
N THR A 22 -5.71 3.50 4.56
CA THR A 22 -5.69 4.96 4.46
C THR A 22 -6.73 5.40 3.44
N ASP A 23 -7.56 6.37 3.80
CA ASP A 23 -8.57 6.92 2.90
C ASP A 23 -7.92 7.91 1.95
N CYS A 24 -8.12 7.74 0.66
CA CYS A 24 -7.43 8.55 -0.36
C CYS A 24 -8.41 9.19 -1.34
N LYS A 25 -8.03 10.35 -1.85
CA LYS A 25 -8.78 11.07 -2.88
C LYS A 25 -7.87 11.38 -4.05
N PHE A 26 -8.44 11.33 -5.25
CA PHE A 26 -7.72 11.73 -6.46
C PHE A 26 -7.60 13.25 -6.51
N GLU A 27 -6.46 13.72 -6.98
CA GLU A 27 -6.26 15.11 -7.31
C GLU A 27 -6.83 15.41 -8.69
N GLU A 28 -7.02 16.69 -8.99
CA GLU A 28 -7.57 17.11 -10.28
C GLU A 28 -6.75 16.55 -11.45
N GLY A 29 -7.43 15.98 -12.43
CA GLY A 29 -6.80 15.40 -13.59
C GLY A 29 -6.37 13.94 -13.43
N TYR A 30 -6.60 13.34 -12.26
CA TYR A 30 -6.23 11.96 -11.99
C TYR A 30 -7.46 11.10 -11.75
N ASP A 31 -7.33 9.83 -12.07
CA ASP A 31 -8.37 8.83 -11.83
C ASP A 31 -7.73 7.50 -11.36
N GLY A 32 -8.55 6.51 -11.14
CA GLY A 32 -8.07 5.22 -10.63
C GLY A 32 -7.02 4.58 -11.53
N ARG A 33 -7.20 4.66 -12.84
CA ARG A 33 -6.26 4.03 -13.78
C ARG A 33 -4.91 4.72 -13.79
N LYS A 34 -4.92 6.05 -13.83
CA LYS A 34 -3.67 6.83 -13.81
C LYS A 34 -2.90 6.59 -12.52
N VAL A 35 -3.59 6.65 -11.37
CA VAL A 35 -2.95 6.40 -10.08
C VAL A 35 -2.47 4.96 -9.97
N TYR A 36 -3.25 4.01 -10.46
CA TYR A 36 -2.83 2.61 -10.47
C TYR A 36 -1.51 2.44 -11.22
N ASP A 37 -1.39 3.00 -12.41
CA ASP A 37 -0.20 2.86 -13.23
C ASP A 37 1.03 3.48 -12.54
N LEU A 38 0.89 4.67 -11.97
CA LEU A 38 1.97 5.33 -11.23
C LEU A 38 2.37 4.54 -9.97
N TYR A 39 1.38 4.03 -9.25
CA TYR A 39 1.61 3.26 -8.04
C TYR A 39 2.26 1.91 -8.37
N LYS A 40 1.86 1.29 -9.47
CA LYS A 40 2.47 0.03 -9.94
C LYS A 40 3.95 0.24 -10.26
N ASP A 41 4.29 1.32 -10.96
CA ASP A 41 5.68 1.65 -11.26
C ASP A 41 6.50 1.86 -9.99
N PHE A 42 5.94 2.58 -9.02
CA PHE A 42 6.59 2.75 -7.72
C PHE A 42 6.82 1.40 -7.01
N ALA A 43 5.81 0.53 -7.01
CA ALA A 43 5.90 -0.77 -6.35
C ALA A 43 6.97 -1.66 -7.00
N ILE A 44 7.06 -1.65 -8.32
CA ILE A 44 8.09 -2.42 -9.04
C ILE A 44 9.48 -1.94 -8.64
N TYR A 45 9.67 -0.62 -8.61
CA TYR A 45 10.95 -0.07 -8.16
C TYR A 45 11.25 -0.44 -6.71
N ALA A 46 10.26 -0.29 -5.82
CA ALA A 46 10.42 -0.62 -4.41
C ALA A 46 10.82 -2.09 -4.22
N GLN A 47 10.16 -3.00 -4.93
CA GLN A 47 10.49 -4.43 -4.88
C GLN A 47 11.92 -4.69 -5.35
N SER A 48 12.39 -3.96 -6.35
CA SER A 48 13.77 -4.09 -6.82
C SER A 48 14.79 -3.67 -5.76
N GLN A 49 14.37 -2.87 -4.79
CA GLN A 49 15.22 -2.39 -3.68
C GLN A 49 15.03 -3.22 -2.39
N GLY A 50 14.23 -4.29 -2.45
CA GLY A 50 14.04 -5.18 -1.31
C GLY A 50 12.72 -5.02 -0.56
N ASP A 51 11.80 -4.18 -1.05
CA ASP A 51 10.49 -3.98 -0.42
C ASP A 51 9.66 -5.27 -0.49
N THR A 52 9.03 -5.63 0.64
CA THR A 52 8.21 -6.84 0.76
C THR A 52 6.76 -6.53 1.13
N VAL A 53 6.36 -5.27 1.10
CA VAL A 53 5.00 -4.86 1.44
C VAL A 53 4.04 -5.17 0.31
N GLY A 54 2.88 -5.73 0.65
CA GLY A 54 1.76 -5.82 -0.28
C GLY A 54 0.99 -4.50 -0.33
N ARG A 55 0.46 -4.17 -1.51
CA ARG A 55 -0.28 -2.93 -1.73
C ARG A 55 -1.52 -3.20 -2.55
N LYS A 56 -2.63 -2.60 -2.14
CA LYS A 56 -3.89 -2.68 -2.88
C LYS A 56 -4.58 -1.33 -2.91
N MET A 57 -5.32 -1.09 -3.97
CA MET A 57 -6.30 -0.01 -4.06
C MET A 57 -7.68 -0.64 -3.93
N ILE A 58 -8.43 -0.25 -2.91
CA ILE A 58 -9.75 -0.80 -2.63
C ILE A 58 -10.78 0.29 -2.93
N PHE A 59 -11.71 -0.01 -3.82
CA PHE A 59 -12.73 0.97 -4.23
C PHE A 59 -14.01 0.74 -3.44
N PRO A 60 -14.56 1.80 -2.81
CA PRO A 60 -15.80 1.67 -2.07
C PRO A 60 -16.93 1.18 -2.96
N SER A 61 -17.84 0.42 -2.37
CA SER A 61 -19.01 -0.12 -3.04
C SER A 61 -20.28 0.27 -2.28
N ALA A 62 -21.41 -0.32 -2.65
CA ALA A 62 -22.69 -0.02 -2.01
C ALA A 62 -22.61 -0.19 -0.48
N GLY A 63 -23.19 0.77 0.25
CA GLY A 63 -23.19 0.77 1.72
C GLY A 63 -22.07 1.58 2.35
N TYR A 64 -21.10 2.03 1.57
CA TYR A 64 -20.05 2.93 2.06
C TYR A 64 -20.59 4.36 2.15
N ASP A 65 -20.47 4.99 3.29
CA ASP A 65 -20.96 6.37 3.50
C ASP A 65 -19.85 7.41 3.66
N GLY A 66 -18.59 7.02 3.49
CA GLY A 66 -17.48 7.96 3.47
C GLY A 66 -17.32 8.65 2.12
N ASP A 67 -16.32 9.53 2.02
CA ASP A 67 -16.08 10.32 0.82
C ASP A 67 -14.75 10.01 0.12
N ALA A 68 -14.08 8.94 0.50
CA ALA A 68 -12.84 8.52 -0.15
C ALA A 68 -13.10 8.02 -1.57
N ASP A 69 -12.22 8.36 -2.49
CA ASP A 69 -12.25 7.81 -3.85
C ASP A 69 -11.74 6.37 -3.86
N PHE A 70 -10.74 6.08 -3.04
CA PHE A 70 -10.28 4.72 -2.81
C PHE A 70 -9.64 4.60 -1.42
N VAL A 71 -9.50 3.37 -0.95
CA VAL A 71 -8.78 3.07 0.29
C VAL A 71 -7.47 2.38 -0.11
N ARG A 72 -6.35 2.94 0.34
CA ARG A 72 -5.05 2.31 0.14
C ARG A 72 -4.79 1.33 1.26
N LEU A 73 -4.49 0.10 0.91
CA LEU A 73 -4.07 -0.93 1.86
C LEU A 73 -2.58 -1.22 1.67
N LEU A 74 -1.83 -1.07 2.75
CA LEU A 74 -0.46 -1.55 2.86
C LEU A 74 -0.46 -2.69 3.86
N TYR A 75 0.13 -3.82 3.51
CA TYR A 75 0.16 -4.97 4.42
C TYR A 75 1.46 -5.73 4.29
N THR A 76 1.85 -6.37 5.38
CA THR A 76 3.08 -7.15 5.43
C THR A 76 2.83 -8.44 6.19
N SER A 77 3.66 -9.44 5.91
CA SER A 77 3.56 -10.75 6.55
C SER A 77 4.19 -10.79 7.94
N SER A 78 4.82 -9.70 8.41
CA SER A 78 5.38 -9.64 9.75
C SER A 78 5.47 -8.19 10.24
N ILE A 79 5.44 -7.99 11.56
CA ILE A 79 5.65 -6.67 12.17
C ILE A 79 7.05 -6.16 11.84
N ASP A 80 8.06 -7.02 11.92
CA ASP A 80 9.43 -6.66 11.61
C ASP A 80 9.57 -6.21 10.16
N GLY A 81 8.83 -6.84 9.24
CA GLY A 81 8.82 -6.46 7.84
C GLY A 81 8.37 -5.03 7.61
N MET A 82 7.38 -4.54 8.38
CA MET A 82 6.94 -3.16 8.25
C MET A 82 8.05 -2.19 8.65
N GLY A 83 8.77 -2.45 9.74
CA GLY A 83 9.89 -1.62 10.17
C GLY A 83 11.01 -1.59 9.14
N VAL A 84 11.36 -2.74 8.59
CA VAL A 84 12.39 -2.83 7.54
C VAL A 84 11.99 -2.03 6.31
N ASN A 85 10.72 -2.07 5.91
CA ASN A 85 10.24 -1.33 4.75
C ASN A 85 10.20 0.17 5.00
N GLN A 86 9.94 0.63 6.22
CA GLN A 86 10.03 2.05 6.56
C GLN A 86 11.46 2.56 6.44
N GLU A 87 12.44 1.80 6.94
CA GLU A 87 13.85 2.14 6.80
C GLU A 87 14.25 2.18 5.32
N LEU A 88 13.83 1.18 4.55
CA LEU A 88 14.09 1.12 3.12
C LEU A 88 13.53 2.36 2.40
N TYR A 89 12.33 2.78 2.77
CA TYR A 89 11.73 3.98 2.18
C TYR A 89 12.59 5.20 2.42
N TRP A 90 12.99 5.44 3.68
CA TRP A 90 13.81 6.61 4.01
C TRP A 90 15.19 6.57 3.37
N ASP A 91 15.79 5.39 3.28
CA ASP A 91 17.16 5.25 2.78
C ASP A 91 17.24 5.24 1.26
N LYS A 92 16.28 4.62 0.57
CA LYS A 92 16.41 4.34 -0.85
C LYS A 92 15.24 4.81 -1.71
N LEU A 93 14.04 4.87 -1.16
CA LEU A 93 12.83 5.17 -1.94
C LEU A 93 12.47 6.64 -1.88
N ASP A 94 12.62 7.29 -0.73
CA ASP A 94 12.32 8.70 -0.58
C ASP A 94 13.27 9.53 -1.46
N GLY A 95 12.68 10.44 -2.25
CA GLY A 95 13.44 11.25 -3.18
C GLY A 95 13.86 10.54 -4.46
N SER A 96 13.56 9.24 -4.61
CA SER A 96 13.80 8.53 -5.87
C SER A 96 12.88 9.08 -6.96
N GLU A 97 13.25 8.86 -8.23
CA GLU A 97 12.41 9.27 -9.34
C GLU A 97 11.04 8.60 -9.29
N ALA A 98 10.99 7.31 -8.95
CA ALA A 98 9.74 6.58 -8.82
C ALA A 98 8.85 7.19 -7.72
N SER A 99 9.44 7.58 -6.58
CA SER A 99 8.70 8.23 -5.50
C SER A 99 8.18 9.61 -5.92
N LYS A 100 8.98 10.38 -6.64
CA LYS A 100 8.55 11.70 -7.16
C LYS A 100 7.43 11.58 -8.17
N ASN A 101 7.37 10.50 -8.92
CA ASN A 101 6.32 10.26 -9.91
C ASN A 101 5.04 9.70 -9.28
N LEU A 102 5.10 9.20 -8.05
CA LEU A 102 3.91 8.71 -7.35
C LEU A 102 3.13 9.91 -6.80
N LYS A 103 2.18 10.38 -7.58
CA LYS A 103 1.40 11.57 -7.29
C LYS A 103 -0.02 11.41 -7.84
N GLY A 104 -0.86 12.40 -7.63
CA GLY A 104 -2.22 12.41 -8.15
C GLY A 104 -3.25 12.00 -7.13
N PHE A 105 -2.85 11.77 -5.88
CA PHE A 105 -3.77 11.45 -4.79
C PHE A 105 -3.22 11.95 -3.46
N SER A 106 -4.12 12.13 -2.51
CA SER A 106 -3.79 12.48 -1.14
C SER A 106 -4.53 11.57 -0.19
N CYS A 107 -3.91 11.20 0.91
CA CYS A 107 -4.44 10.21 1.84
C CYS A 107 -4.48 10.75 3.27
N SER A 108 -5.46 10.28 4.05
CA SER A 108 -5.66 10.65 5.44
C SER A 108 -6.29 9.50 6.20
N ASN A 109 -6.47 9.67 7.51
CA ASN A 109 -7.20 8.73 8.35
C ASN A 109 -6.59 7.31 8.33
N ALA A 110 -5.28 7.23 8.63
CA ALA A 110 -4.59 5.95 8.68
C ALA A 110 -5.10 5.09 9.84
N ARG A 111 -5.40 3.82 9.55
CA ARG A 111 -5.86 2.84 10.52
C ARG A 111 -4.96 1.61 10.41
N GLU A 112 -4.36 1.22 11.54
CA GLU A 112 -3.47 0.06 11.58
C GLU A 112 -4.14 -1.09 12.31
N TYR A 113 -4.05 -2.27 11.73
CA TYR A 113 -4.52 -3.51 12.32
C TYR A 113 -3.37 -4.50 12.41
N ILE A 114 -3.27 -5.18 13.54
CA ILE A 114 -2.26 -6.20 13.77
C ILE A 114 -2.97 -7.52 14.03
N GLY A 115 -2.55 -8.55 13.32
CA GLY A 115 -3.11 -9.89 13.48
C GLY A 115 -2.02 -10.95 13.41
N GLN A 116 -2.39 -12.18 13.71
CA GLN A 116 -1.47 -13.29 13.62
C GLN A 116 -1.79 -14.12 12.39
N SER A 117 -0.74 -14.52 11.66
CA SER A 117 -0.92 -15.36 10.50
C SER A 117 -1.47 -16.72 10.92
N MET A 118 -2.51 -17.17 10.26
CA MET A 118 -3.08 -18.49 10.43
C MET A 118 -2.86 -19.28 9.16
N ARG A 119 -2.61 -20.58 9.35
CA ARG A 119 -2.37 -21.46 8.23
C ARG A 119 -3.64 -21.70 7.45
N GLY A 120 -3.53 -21.61 6.15
CA GLY A 120 -4.64 -21.92 5.26
C GLY A 120 -5.01 -20.85 4.30
#